data_af955d93a38abf746f43480c10ab7bf6
#
_entry.id   af955d93a38abf746f43480c10ab7bf6
#
_cell.length_a   1.000
_cell.length_b   1.000
_cell.length_c   1.000
_cell.angle_alpha   90.00
_cell.angle_beta   90.00
_cell.angle_gamma   90.00
#
_symmetry.space_group_name_H-M   'P 1'
#
loop_
_entity.id
_entity.type
_entity.pdbx_description
1 polymer ?
#
loop_
_entity_poly.entity_id
_entity_poly.type
_entity_poly.pdbx_seq_one_letter_code
_entity_poly.pdbx_strand_id
1 'polypeptide(L)'
;MNECVDGEYQAFKAKGGSYVREKFFGKYTELKELVSSMTDKDIWRLNRGGHDPHKVYAAYHAAMQNTGSPSVILAKTIKGYGMGKTGESINTIHQQKKLDEQDLLYYRDRFKVPLTDNQVKNIEYYKPDENSEEMKYLKDRRIKLGGFIPERSSFAKQIKTPQKD
;
A
#
# COMPACT_ATOMS: atom_id res chain seq x y z
N MET A 1 12.45 -1.77 -17.84
CA MET A 1 11.03 -2.03 -17.51
C MET A 1 10.12 -1.99 -18.73
N ASN A 2 10.33 -1.07 -19.64
CA ASN A 2 9.49 -0.97 -20.87
C ASN A 2 9.60 -2.19 -21.81
N GLU A 3 10.64 -3.00 -21.64
CA GLU A 3 10.90 -4.22 -22.43
C GLU A 3 10.31 -5.48 -21.78
N CYS A 4 9.75 -5.38 -20.56
CA CYS A 4 9.12 -6.51 -19.89
C CYS A 4 7.75 -6.78 -20.52
N VAL A 5 7.55 -8.01 -20.98
CA VAL A 5 6.30 -8.45 -21.62
C VAL A 5 5.54 -9.44 -20.73
N ASP A 6 4.25 -9.49 -20.90
CA ASP A 6 3.34 -10.42 -20.24
C ASP A 6 3.55 -10.53 -18.71
N GLY A 7 3.72 -11.72 -18.19
CA GLY A 7 3.93 -11.99 -16.76
C GLY A 7 5.36 -11.79 -16.25
N GLU A 8 6.33 -11.37 -17.09
CA GLU A 8 7.72 -11.22 -16.68
C GLU A 8 7.85 -10.22 -15.49
N TYR A 9 7.15 -9.12 -15.56
CA TYR A 9 7.17 -8.11 -14.52
C TYR A 9 6.59 -8.59 -13.18
N GLN A 10 5.56 -9.43 -13.22
CA GLN A 10 5.01 -10.08 -12.03
C GLN A 10 5.97 -11.10 -11.46
N ALA A 11 6.66 -11.86 -12.33
CA ALA A 11 7.64 -12.86 -11.92
C ALA A 11 8.79 -12.26 -11.10
N PHE A 12 9.20 -11.02 -11.34
CA PHE A 12 10.22 -10.35 -10.55
C PHE A 12 9.84 -10.22 -9.08
N LYS A 13 8.58 -10.08 -8.76
CA LYS A 13 8.15 -10.06 -7.36
C LYS A 13 7.91 -11.47 -6.81
N ALA A 14 7.28 -12.33 -7.58
CA ALA A 14 6.87 -13.67 -7.14
C ALA A 14 8.06 -14.62 -6.92
N LYS A 15 9.11 -14.51 -7.73
CA LYS A 15 10.24 -15.46 -7.72
C LYS A 15 11.42 -15.03 -6.84
N GLY A 16 11.33 -13.89 -6.17
CA GLY A 16 12.34 -13.46 -5.18
C GLY A 16 13.54 -12.71 -5.75
N GLY A 17 14.43 -12.28 -4.84
CA GLY A 17 15.52 -11.36 -5.15
C GLY A 17 16.59 -11.95 -6.06
N SER A 18 16.93 -13.23 -5.94
CA SER A 18 17.93 -13.86 -6.80
C SER A 18 17.47 -13.90 -8.26
N TYR A 19 16.19 -14.17 -8.48
CA TYR A 19 15.61 -14.13 -9.82
C TYR A 19 15.64 -12.70 -10.41
N VAL A 20 15.34 -11.70 -9.60
CA VAL A 20 15.41 -10.29 -10.01
C VAL A 20 16.85 -9.90 -10.35
N ARG A 21 17.82 -10.32 -9.52
CA ARG A 21 19.24 -10.08 -9.78
C ARG A 21 19.66 -10.62 -11.15
N GLU A 22 19.29 -11.87 -11.44
CA GLU A 22 19.68 -12.54 -12.68
C GLU A 22 18.91 -12.01 -13.89
N LYS A 23 17.58 -11.99 -13.82
CA LYS A 23 16.74 -11.77 -15.00
C LYS A 23 16.43 -10.30 -15.29
N PHE A 24 16.50 -9.41 -14.29
CA PHE A 24 16.29 -7.98 -14.48
C PHE A 24 17.62 -7.21 -14.48
N PHE A 25 18.34 -7.20 -13.36
CA PHE A 25 19.61 -6.48 -13.25
C PHE A 25 20.73 -7.13 -14.08
N GLY A 26 20.65 -8.46 -14.26
CA GLY A 26 21.63 -9.21 -15.03
C GLY A 26 21.65 -8.97 -16.54
N LYS A 27 20.64 -8.26 -17.09
CA LYS A 27 20.54 -7.96 -18.52
C LYS A 27 21.61 -6.98 -18.99
N TYR A 28 22.06 -6.07 -18.11
CA TYR A 28 23.00 -4.99 -18.46
C TYR A 28 24.11 -4.90 -17.41
N THR A 29 25.33 -4.66 -17.86
CA THR A 29 26.52 -4.60 -16.98
C THR A 29 26.37 -3.50 -15.92
N GLU A 30 25.89 -2.34 -16.30
CA GLU A 30 25.70 -1.19 -15.42
C GLU A 30 24.68 -1.48 -14.32
N LEU A 31 23.65 -2.25 -14.63
CA LEU A 31 22.65 -2.65 -13.63
C LEU A 31 23.19 -3.73 -12.68
N LYS A 32 24.05 -4.64 -13.18
CA LYS A 32 24.75 -5.61 -12.33
C LYS A 32 25.63 -4.90 -11.30
N GLU A 33 26.39 -3.91 -11.74
CA GLU A 33 27.27 -3.11 -10.88
C GLU A 33 26.46 -2.36 -9.81
N LEU A 34 25.32 -1.76 -10.20
CA LEU A 34 24.43 -1.03 -9.29
C LEU A 34 23.95 -1.87 -8.10
N VAL A 35 23.75 -3.16 -8.29
CA VAL A 35 23.25 -4.08 -7.24
C VAL A 35 24.32 -5.03 -6.68
N SER A 36 25.59 -4.82 -7.04
CA SER A 36 26.70 -5.69 -6.65
C SER A 36 26.85 -5.85 -5.14
N SER A 37 26.63 -4.77 -4.39
CA SER A 37 26.72 -4.75 -2.92
C SER A 37 25.42 -5.14 -2.21
N MET A 38 24.32 -5.33 -2.92
CA MET A 38 23.02 -5.66 -2.34
C MET A 38 22.87 -7.18 -2.17
N THR A 39 22.26 -7.61 -1.07
CA THR A 39 21.82 -9.00 -0.93
C THR A 39 20.57 -9.26 -1.74
N ASP A 40 20.23 -10.53 -2.01
CA ASP A 40 18.97 -10.87 -2.70
C ASP A 40 17.75 -10.43 -1.91
N LYS A 41 17.85 -10.40 -0.58
CA LYS A 41 16.82 -9.87 0.31
C LYS A 41 16.64 -8.37 0.14
N ASP A 42 17.71 -7.61 -0.04
CA ASP A 42 17.65 -6.17 -0.30
C ASP A 42 17.02 -5.89 -1.66
N ILE A 43 17.43 -6.64 -2.68
CA ILE A 43 16.83 -6.53 -4.03
C ILE A 43 15.33 -6.82 -3.99
N TRP A 44 14.92 -7.88 -3.25
CA TRP A 44 13.49 -8.20 -3.10
C TRP A 44 12.71 -7.11 -2.38
N ARG A 45 13.35 -6.40 -1.45
CA ARG A 45 12.76 -5.28 -0.69
C ARG A 45 12.64 -3.98 -1.48
N LEU A 46 13.26 -3.87 -2.66
CA LEU A 46 13.07 -2.72 -3.52
C LEU A 46 11.59 -2.56 -3.87
N ASN A 47 10.95 -1.58 -3.23
CA ASN A 47 9.54 -1.34 -3.36
C ASN A 47 9.23 -0.37 -4.50
N ARG A 48 8.08 -0.59 -5.12
CA ARG A 48 7.44 0.45 -5.92
C ARG A 48 6.95 1.56 -4.99
N GLY A 49 7.00 2.80 -5.44
CA GLY A 49 6.65 3.95 -4.61
C GLY A 49 5.25 3.89 -4.00
N GLY A 50 4.28 3.22 -4.68
CA GLY A 50 2.93 3.04 -4.18
C GLY A 50 2.78 2.13 -2.96
N HIS A 51 3.82 1.39 -2.58
CA HIS A 51 3.87 0.58 -1.35
C HIS A 51 4.86 1.12 -0.32
N ASP A 52 5.44 2.26 -0.56
CA ASP A 52 6.31 2.95 0.38
C ASP A 52 5.45 3.94 1.20
N PRO A 53 5.21 3.68 2.50
CA PRO A 53 4.32 4.51 3.31
C PRO A 53 4.81 5.96 3.43
N HIS A 54 6.13 6.19 3.44
CA HIS A 54 6.67 7.55 3.51
C HIS A 54 6.42 8.32 2.22
N LYS A 55 6.62 7.69 1.06
CA LYS A 55 6.36 8.31 -0.25
C LYS A 55 4.88 8.56 -0.46
N VAL A 56 4.02 7.59 -0.08
CA VAL A 56 2.57 7.75 -0.16
C VAL A 56 2.12 8.91 0.72
N TYR A 57 2.56 8.95 1.98
CA TYR A 57 2.24 10.05 2.88
C TYR A 57 2.71 11.40 2.33
N ALA A 58 3.95 11.50 1.86
CA ALA A 58 4.51 12.73 1.31
C ALA A 58 3.72 13.23 0.09
N ALA A 59 3.31 12.31 -0.80
CA ALA A 59 2.50 12.66 -1.98
C ALA A 59 1.12 13.20 -1.58
N TYR A 60 0.43 12.56 -0.65
CA TYR A 60 -0.85 13.04 -0.14
C TYR A 60 -0.71 14.36 0.63
N HIS A 61 0.33 14.49 1.44
CA HIS A 61 0.59 15.74 2.16
C HIS A 61 0.79 16.90 1.19
N ALA A 62 1.61 16.72 0.14
CA ALA A 62 1.81 17.74 -0.88
C ALA A 62 0.52 18.07 -1.64
N ALA A 63 -0.27 17.06 -2.01
CA ALA A 63 -1.55 17.25 -2.68
C ALA A 63 -2.54 18.07 -1.85
N MET A 64 -2.58 17.86 -0.53
CA MET A 64 -3.45 18.63 0.38
C MET A 64 -3.02 20.08 0.56
N GLN A 65 -1.77 20.45 0.28
CA GLN A 65 -1.30 21.84 0.29
C GLN A 65 -1.60 22.58 -1.02
N ASN A 66 -1.90 21.87 -2.09
CA ASN A 66 -2.21 22.47 -3.38
C ASN A 66 -3.69 22.93 -3.41
N THR A 67 -3.92 24.23 -3.54
CA THR A 67 -5.25 24.84 -3.55
C THR A 67 -5.66 25.41 -4.90
N GLY A 68 -4.73 25.47 -5.85
CA GLY A 68 -4.93 26.16 -7.15
C GLY A 68 -5.48 25.27 -8.26
N SER A 69 -5.36 23.95 -8.13
CA SER A 69 -5.77 22.98 -9.15
C SER A 69 -6.00 21.59 -8.54
N PRO A 70 -6.75 20.70 -9.22
CA PRO A 70 -6.86 19.31 -8.79
C PRO A 70 -5.49 18.62 -8.77
N SER A 71 -5.27 17.76 -7.75
CA SER A 71 -4.08 16.92 -7.65
C SER A 71 -4.41 15.48 -7.96
N VAL A 72 -3.59 14.83 -8.80
CA VAL A 72 -3.72 13.41 -9.14
C VAL A 72 -2.46 12.69 -8.69
N ILE A 73 -2.62 11.61 -7.92
CA ILE A 73 -1.52 10.77 -7.44
C ILE A 73 -1.56 9.42 -8.16
N LEU A 74 -0.54 9.14 -8.98
CA LEU A 74 -0.39 7.85 -9.66
C LEU A 74 0.46 6.91 -8.80
N ALA A 75 -0.18 6.01 -8.07
CA ALA A 75 0.49 5.06 -7.18
C ALA A 75 0.77 3.74 -7.92
N LYS A 76 2.03 3.44 -8.19
CA LYS A 76 2.44 2.14 -8.75
C LYS A 76 2.42 1.09 -7.65
N THR A 77 1.45 0.20 -7.71
CA THR A 77 1.22 -0.87 -6.73
C THR A 77 1.27 -2.25 -7.38
N ILE A 78 1.20 -3.28 -6.54
CA ILE A 78 1.11 -4.67 -6.96
C ILE A 78 -0.14 -5.30 -6.35
N LYS A 79 -0.89 -6.02 -7.15
CA LYS A 79 -2.11 -6.69 -6.67
C LYS A 79 -1.77 -7.78 -5.67
N GLY A 80 -2.52 -7.86 -4.58
CA GLY A 80 -2.29 -8.82 -3.52
C GLY A 80 -1.10 -8.49 -2.62
N TYR A 81 -0.65 -7.23 -2.60
CA TYR A 81 0.45 -6.81 -1.74
C TYR A 81 0.23 -7.23 -0.27
N GLY A 82 1.20 -7.90 0.29
CA GLY A 82 1.15 -8.41 1.65
C GLY A 82 0.62 -9.83 1.80
N MET A 83 -0.06 -10.38 0.81
CA MET A 83 -0.71 -11.70 0.88
C MET A 83 0.26 -12.88 0.68
N GLY A 84 1.57 -12.62 0.62
CA GLY A 84 2.58 -13.65 0.52
C GLY A 84 2.49 -14.49 -0.75
N LYS A 85 2.86 -15.76 -0.62
CA LYS A 85 2.93 -16.70 -1.74
C LYS A 85 1.56 -17.00 -2.37
N THR A 86 0.51 -16.92 -1.59
CA THR A 86 -0.86 -17.26 -2.03
C THR A 86 -1.48 -16.19 -2.89
N GLY A 87 -1.02 -14.95 -2.81
CA GLY A 87 -1.71 -13.86 -3.47
C GLY A 87 -0.86 -12.77 -4.11
N GLU A 88 0.36 -12.54 -3.62
CA GLU A 88 1.15 -11.40 -4.10
C GLU A 88 1.71 -11.65 -5.50
N SER A 89 1.33 -10.81 -6.45
CA SER A 89 1.74 -10.92 -7.86
C SER A 89 1.27 -12.18 -8.60
N ILE A 90 0.21 -12.82 -8.12
CA ILE A 90 -0.34 -14.02 -8.75
C ILE A 90 -1.60 -13.65 -9.53
N ASN A 91 -1.77 -14.20 -10.74
CA ASN A 91 -2.93 -13.89 -11.58
C ASN A 91 -4.26 -14.33 -10.95
N THR A 92 -4.23 -15.41 -10.16
CA THR A 92 -5.42 -15.96 -9.49
C THR A 92 -5.90 -15.15 -8.28
N ILE A 93 -5.14 -14.15 -7.83
CA ILE A 93 -5.47 -13.34 -6.65
C ILE A 93 -6.85 -12.69 -6.74
N HIS A 94 -7.32 -12.40 -7.95
CA HIS A 94 -8.66 -11.81 -8.14
C HIS A 94 -9.79 -12.71 -7.62
N GLN A 95 -9.58 -14.02 -7.64
CA GLN A 95 -10.55 -15.03 -7.18
C GLN A 95 -10.27 -15.56 -5.78
N GLN A 96 -9.16 -15.15 -5.16
CA GLN A 96 -8.78 -15.60 -3.82
C GLN A 96 -9.78 -15.09 -2.79
N LYS A 97 -10.46 -15.99 -2.09
CA LYS A 97 -11.50 -15.65 -1.12
C LYS A 97 -11.07 -15.84 0.33
N LYS A 98 -10.08 -16.70 0.57
CA LYS A 98 -9.59 -17.04 1.91
C LYS A 98 -8.08 -17.13 1.90
N LEU A 99 -7.45 -16.68 2.98
CA LEU A 99 -6.05 -16.95 3.31
C LEU A 99 -6.01 -18.15 4.26
N ASP A 100 -4.98 -18.97 4.12
CA ASP A 100 -4.73 -20.02 5.09
C ASP A 100 -4.04 -19.47 6.35
N GLU A 101 -3.84 -20.31 7.36
CA GLU A 101 -3.20 -19.92 8.61
C GLU A 101 -1.79 -19.40 8.40
N GLN A 102 -1.02 -20.00 7.51
CA GLN A 102 0.36 -19.60 7.25
C GLN A 102 0.43 -18.24 6.56
N ASP A 103 -0.49 -17.97 5.64
CA ASP A 103 -0.62 -16.66 5.00
C ASP A 103 -0.98 -15.57 6.00
N LEU A 104 -1.88 -15.85 6.94
CA LEU A 104 -2.27 -14.91 8.00
C LEU A 104 -1.10 -14.61 8.95
N LEU A 105 -0.35 -15.64 9.37
CA LEU A 105 0.85 -15.47 10.18
C LEU A 105 1.92 -14.67 9.44
N TYR A 106 2.13 -14.96 8.16
CA TYR A 106 3.06 -14.20 7.31
C TYR A 106 2.64 -12.74 7.20
N TYR A 107 1.35 -12.45 7.01
CA TYR A 107 0.83 -11.08 6.96
C TYR A 107 1.08 -10.34 8.27
N ARG A 108 0.74 -10.95 9.41
CA ARG A 108 0.99 -10.42 10.74
C ARG A 108 2.46 -10.05 10.94
N ASP A 109 3.37 -10.97 10.62
CA ASP A 109 4.81 -10.79 10.81
C ASP A 109 5.38 -9.71 9.90
N ARG A 110 4.94 -9.70 8.64
CA ARG A 110 5.37 -8.72 7.65
C ARG A 110 5.00 -7.30 8.04
N PHE A 111 3.80 -7.10 8.53
CA PHE A 111 3.28 -5.79 8.94
C PHE A 111 3.44 -5.52 10.44
N LYS A 112 4.09 -6.44 11.17
CA LYS A 112 4.31 -6.33 12.62
C LYS A 112 3.03 -6.04 13.40
N VAL A 113 1.93 -6.69 13.02
CA VAL A 113 0.67 -6.59 13.74
C VAL A 113 0.84 -7.29 15.10
N PRO A 114 0.61 -6.63 16.24
CA PRO A 114 0.91 -7.17 17.56
C PRO A 114 -0.18 -8.15 18.04
N LEU A 115 -0.33 -9.27 17.34
CA LEU A 115 -1.22 -10.38 17.69
C LEU A 115 -0.40 -11.65 17.92
N THR A 116 -0.82 -12.46 18.87
CA THR A 116 -0.29 -13.80 19.10
C THR A 116 -0.76 -14.77 18.01
N ASP A 117 -0.07 -15.91 17.87
CA ASP A 117 -0.46 -16.94 16.90
C ASP A 117 -1.91 -17.42 17.10
N ASN A 118 -2.33 -17.62 18.36
CA ASN A 118 -3.70 -18.02 18.67
C ASN A 118 -4.73 -16.96 18.27
N GLN A 119 -4.44 -15.69 18.47
CA GLN A 119 -5.32 -14.60 18.06
C GLN A 119 -5.43 -14.53 16.53
N VAL A 120 -4.32 -14.74 15.81
CA VAL A 120 -4.33 -14.81 14.35
C VAL A 120 -5.17 -16.00 13.86
N LYS A 121 -5.01 -17.18 14.47
CA LYS A 121 -5.81 -18.38 14.14
C LYS A 121 -7.30 -18.17 14.36
N ASN A 122 -7.65 -17.46 15.43
CA ASN A 122 -9.04 -17.13 15.79
C ASN A 122 -9.58 -15.93 15.00
N ILE A 123 -8.76 -15.32 14.14
CA ILE A 123 -9.11 -14.12 13.35
C ILE A 123 -9.62 -12.98 14.27
N GLU A 124 -8.90 -12.76 15.38
CA GLU A 124 -9.23 -11.69 16.31
C GLU A 124 -8.87 -10.31 15.71
N TYR A 125 -9.71 -9.33 15.99
CA TYR A 125 -9.42 -7.95 15.58
C TYR A 125 -8.38 -7.32 16.49
N TYR A 126 -7.36 -6.72 15.88
CA TYR A 126 -6.45 -5.86 16.60
C TYR A 126 -7.07 -4.48 16.85
N LYS A 127 -7.11 -4.07 18.07
CA LYS A 127 -7.47 -2.71 18.47
C LYS A 127 -6.29 -2.12 19.25
N PRO A 128 -5.70 -1.01 18.75
CA PRO A 128 -4.65 -0.30 19.48
C PRO A 128 -5.16 0.23 20.82
N ASP A 129 -4.24 0.37 21.80
CA ASP A 129 -4.56 1.01 23.07
C ASP A 129 -5.04 2.45 22.85
N GLU A 130 -6.04 2.87 23.62
CA GLU A 130 -6.64 4.20 23.50
C GLU A 130 -5.65 5.36 23.74
N ASN A 131 -4.56 5.09 24.47
CA ASN A 131 -3.50 6.05 24.75
C ASN A 131 -2.28 5.90 23.84
N SER A 132 -2.32 4.95 22.87
CA SER A 132 -1.23 4.77 21.92
C SER A 132 -1.06 6.00 21.02
N GLU A 133 0.14 6.18 20.47
CA GLU A 133 0.42 7.30 19.57
C GLU A 133 -0.44 7.25 18.30
N GLU A 134 -0.73 6.07 17.80
CA GLU A 134 -1.60 5.83 16.64
C GLU A 134 -3.03 6.32 16.92
N MET A 135 -3.57 6.00 18.11
CA MET A 135 -4.92 6.42 18.49
C MET A 135 -5.01 7.92 18.77
N LYS A 136 -4.00 8.50 19.39
CA LYS A 136 -3.92 9.96 19.56
C LYS A 136 -3.90 10.64 18.20
N TYR A 137 -3.01 10.22 17.30
CA TYR A 137 -2.94 10.78 15.96
C TYR A 137 -4.27 10.66 15.22
N LEU A 138 -4.90 9.47 15.23
CA LEU A 138 -6.19 9.25 14.59
C LEU A 138 -7.27 10.19 15.13
N LYS A 139 -7.39 10.31 16.46
CA LYS A 139 -8.38 11.17 17.10
C LYS A 139 -8.15 12.64 16.75
N ASP A 140 -6.93 13.12 16.83
CA ASP A 140 -6.58 14.51 16.48
C ASP A 140 -6.93 14.83 15.02
N ARG A 141 -6.63 13.91 14.10
CA ARG A 141 -6.99 14.11 12.68
C ARG A 141 -8.50 14.10 12.49
N ARG A 142 -9.22 13.20 13.15
CA ARG A 142 -10.69 13.15 13.07
C ARG A 142 -11.34 14.40 13.64
N ILE A 143 -10.87 14.91 14.76
CA ILE A 143 -11.36 16.16 15.35
C ILE A 143 -11.17 17.34 14.38
N LYS A 144 -9.98 17.46 13.77
CA LYS A 144 -9.69 18.50 12.77
C LYS A 144 -10.57 18.43 11.52
N LEU A 145 -11.10 17.24 11.22
CA LEU A 145 -12.00 16.99 10.08
C LEU A 145 -13.50 17.08 10.47
N GLY A 146 -13.83 17.53 11.67
CA GLY A 146 -15.21 17.65 12.13
C GLY A 146 -15.78 16.42 12.84
N GLY A 147 -14.93 15.50 13.30
CA GLY A 147 -15.32 14.30 14.05
C GLY A 147 -15.36 13.01 13.22
N PHE A 148 -15.81 11.92 13.83
CA PHE A 148 -15.86 10.60 13.19
C PHE A 148 -16.99 10.46 12.18
N ILE A 149 -18.10 11.13 12.45
CA ILE A 149 -19.25 11.19 11.56
C ILE A 149 -19.40 12.65 11.15
N PRO A 150 -19.20 13.02 9.87
CA PRO A 150 -19.40 14.37 9.41
C PRO A 150 -20.86 14.81 9.65
N GLU A 151 -21.04 16.01 10.18
CA GLU A 151 -22.37 16.62 10.26
C GLU A 151 -22.90 16.84 8.85
N ARG A 152 -24.08 16.31 8.58
CA ARG A 152 -24.79 16.55 7.32
C ARG A 152 -25.62 17.81 7.49
N SER A 153 -25.29 18.86 6.76
CA SER A 153 -26.15 20.03 6.70
C SER A 153 -27.39 19.68 5.86
N SER A 154 -28.55 19.86 6.47
CA SER A 154 -29.84 19.79 5.75
C SER A 154 -30.22 21.13 5.12
N PHE A 155 -29.45 22.19 5.36
CA PHE A 155 -29.68 23.48 4.78
C PHE A 155 -28.92 23.64 3.47
N ALA A 156 -29.64 23.68 2.36
CA ALA A 156 -29.11 24.14 1.10
C ALA A 156 -29.02 25.68 1.10
N LYS A 157 -27.90 26.24 0.65
CA LYS A 157 -27.85 27.69 0.37
C LYS A 157 -28.93 28.03 -0.66
N GLN A 158 -29.77 28.99 -0.34
CA GLN A 158 -30.73 29.51 -1.33
C GLN A 158 -29.94 30.15 -2.49
N ILE A 159 -30.11 29.60 -3.67
CA ILE A 159 -29.57 30.15 -4.90
C ILE A 159 -30.68 30.97 -5.52
N LYS A 160 -30.43 32.26 -5.77
CA LYS A 160 -31.40 33.07 -6.54
C LYS A 160 -31.56 32.45 -7.93
N THR A 161 -32.80 32.16 -8.27
CA THR A 161 -33.13 31.71 -9.62
C THR A 161 -32.71 32.78 -10.63
N PRO A 162 -31.96 32.46 -11.69
CA PRO A 162 -31.68 33.41 -12.74
C PRO A 162 -32.99 34.00 -13.28
N GLN A 163 -33.05 35.34 -13.38
CA GLN A 163 -34.21 35.97 -14.04
C GLN A 163 -34.08 35.66 -15.53
N LYS A 164 -35.23 35.38 -16.12
CA LYS A 164 -35.34 35.19 -17.57
C LYS A 164 -35.31 36.56 -18.20
N ASP A 165 -34.34 36.84 -19.07
CA ASP A 165 -34.30 38.02 -19.95
C ASP A 165 -35.45 38.02 -20.97
#